data_29dd85cc9b1985f3020591b1c37e9d74
#
_entry.id   29dd85cc9b1985f3020591b1c37e9d74
#
_cell.length_a   1.000
_cell.length_b   1.000
_cell.length_c   1.000
_cell.angle_alpha   90.00
_cell.angle_beta   90.00
_cell.angle_gamma   90.00
#
_symmetry.space_group_name_H-M   'P 1'
#
loop_
_entity.id
_entity.type
_entity.pdbx_description
1 polymer ?
#
loop_
_entity_poly.entity_id
_entity_poly.type
_entity_poly.pdbx_seq_one_letter_code
_entity_poly.pdbx_strand_id
1 'polypeptide(L)'
;MDWTAWHDKYDQTDHWMTRRLKTVQAHIDAALSDAPDGELQVISLCAGDGRDLLEVLAGHPRRDDVRARLVELDPRNTAAAVERAERAGLQRVEVATADAALIDQYEDLAPADLVLVCGVFGNITDPDIERTIAACNQLSRAGGTVI
;
A
#
# COMPACT_ATOMS: atom_id res chain seq x y z
N MET A 1 7.45 2.78 19.45
CA MET A 1 7.15 4.00 18.67
C MET A 1 5.65 4.16 18.56
N ASP A 2 5.12 5.34 18.79
CA ASP A 2 3.70 5.62 18.54
C ASP A 2 3.47 5.92 17.05
N TRP A 3 3.04 4.92 16.32
CA TRP A 3 2.80 5.01 14.88
C TRP A 3 1.67 5.98 14.51
N THR A 4 0.71 6.19 15.42
CA THR A 4 -0.39 7.15 15.22
C THR A 4 0.14 8.57 15.23
N ALA A 5 0.93 8.93 16.25
CA ALA A 5 1.60 10.24 16.33
C ALA A 5 2.60 10.46 15.19
N TRP A 6 3.17 9.36 14.64
CA TRP A 6 4.03 9.44 13.47
C TRP A 6 3.25 9.79 12.21
N HIS A 7 2.04 9.24 12.04
CA HIS A 7 1.15 9.54 10.90
C HIS A 7 0.60 10.98 10.93
N ASP A 8 0.41 11.57 12.11
CA ASP A 8 -0.06 12.95 12.23
C ASP A 8 0.88 13.97 11.55
N LYS A 9 2.15 13.61 11.34
CA LYS A 9 3.12 14.44 10.61
C LYS A 9 2.78 14.62 9.13
N TYR A 10 1.97 13.74 8.54
CA TYR A 10 1.50 13.88 7.17
C TYR A 10 0.53 15.05 6.98
N ASP A 11 -0.08 15.52 8.05
CA ASP A 11 -1.02 16.65 8.01
C ASP A 11 -0.33 18.02 7.99
N GLN A 12 1.00 18.05 8.17
CA GLN A 12 1.80 19.26 8.10
C GLN A 12 2.27 19.54 6.66
N THR A 13 1.74 20.59 6.04
CA THR A 13 1.88 20.90 4.60
C THR A 13 3.33 20.97 4.09
N ASP A 14 4.28 21.43 4.91
CA ASP A 14 5.69 21.60 4.52
C ASP A 14 6.61 20.51 5.10
N HIS A 15 6.06 19.48 5.75
CA HIS A 15 6.86 18.43 6.34
C HIS A 15 7.44 17.50 5.25
N TRP A 16 8.68 17.01 5.44
CA TRP A 16 9.31 16.10 4.49
C TRP A 16 8.48 14.83 4.22
N MET A 17 7.72 14.37 5.20
CA MET A 17 6.80 13.23 5.05
C MET A 17 5.65 13.52 4.07
N THR A 18 5.11 14.73 4.10
CA THR A 18 4.08 15.16 3.14
C THR A 18 4.62 15.19 1.71
N ARG A 19 5.85 15.68 1.53
CA ARG A 19 6.51 15.67 0.22
C ARG A 19 6.79 14.24 -0.26
N ARG A 20 7.25 13.39 0.64
CA ARG A 20 7.47 11.96 0.35
C ARG A 20 6.16 11.27 -0.04
N LEU A 21 5.08 11.51 0.69
CA LEU A 21 3.75 10.97 0.38
C LEU A 21 3.32 11.35 -1.04
N LYS A 22 3.45 12.62 -1.42
CA LYS A 22 3.11 13.09 -2.77
C LYS A 22 3.94 12.40 -3.85
N THR A 23 5.23 12.17 -3.60
CA THR A 23 6.10 11.44 -4.53
C THR A 23 5.65 9.99 -4.69
N VAL A 24 5.37 9.30 -3.59
CA VAL A 24 4.85 7.93 -3.60
C VAL A 24 3.51 7.87 -4.35
N GLN A 25 2.60 8.78 -4.06
CA GLN A 25 1.30 8.86 -4.73
C GLN A 25 1.44 9.09 -6.25
N ALA A 26 2.39 9.92 -6.68
CA ALA A 26 2.66 10.11 -8.10
C ALA A 26 3.17 8.83 -8.79
N HIS A 27 4.01 8.04 -8.11
CA HIS A 27 4.44 6.75 -8.63
C HIS A 27 3.30 5.72 -8.68
N ILE A 28 2.42 5.70 -7.68
CA ILE A 28 1.23 4.84 -7.69
C ILE A 28 0.31 5.20 -8.86
N ASP A 29 0.00 6.49 -9.03
CA ASP A 29 -0.83 6.98 -10.12
C ASP A 29 -0.28 6.58 -11.49
N ALA A 30 1.02 6.77 -11.71
CA ALA A 30 1.71 6.38 -12.94
C ALA A 30 1.64 4.84 -13.16
N ALA A 31 1.93 4.06 -12.13
CA ALA A 31 1.91 2.60 -12.22
C ALA A 31 0.50 2.07 -12.59
N LEU A 32 -0.55 2.63 -12.02
CA LEU A 32 -1.92 2.26 -12.35
C LEU A 32 -2.32 2.71 -13.76
N SER A 33 -1.86 3.89 -14.18
CA SER A 33 -2.16 4.44 -15.51
C SER A 33 -1.45 3.68 -16.63
N ASP A 34 -0.22 3.24 -16.39
CA ASP A 34 0.61 2.52 -17.36
C ASP A 34 0.34 1.01 -17.39
N ALA A 35 -0.40 0.49 -16.43
CA ALA A 35 -0.72 -0.94 -16.35
C ALA A 35 -1.63 -1.38 -17.50
N PRO A 36 -1.53 -2.66 -17.93
CA PRO A 36 -2.42 -3.20 -18.96
C PRO A 36 -3.91 -3.06 -18.61
N ASP A 37 -4.76 -3.04 -19.64
CA ASP A 37 -6.21 -3.02 -19.45
C ASP A 37 -6.70 -4.26 -18.67
N GLY A 38 -7.78 -4.10 -17.94
CA GLY A 38 -8.43 -5.14 -17.17
C GLY A 38 -8.20 -5.01 -15.67
N GLU A 39 -8.45 -6.09 -14.94
CA GLU A 39 -8.32 -6.12 -13.47
C GLU A 39 -6.86 -5.94 -13.05
N LEU A 40 -6.66 -5.10 -12.05
CA LEU A 40 -5.36 -4.83 -11.43
C LEU A 40 -5.36 -5.31 -9.98
N GLN A 41 -4.34 -6.09 -9.62
CA GLN A 41 -4.14 -6.57 -8.26
C GLN A 41 -3.04 -5.76 -7.57
N VAL A 42 -3.35 -5.24 -6.39
CA VAL A 42 -2.45 -4.39 -5.60
C VAL A 42 -2.31 -4.97 -4.20
N ILE A 43 -1.06 -5.09 -3.75
CA ILE A 43 -0.70 -5.52 -2.40
C ILE A 43 0.05 -4.37 -1.72
N SER A 44 -0.37 -4.00 -0.51
CA SER A 44 0.33 -3.02 0.32
C SER A 44 0.76 -3.66 1.63
N LEU A 45 2.07 -3.79 1.84
CA LEU A 45 2.67 -4.32 3.05
C LEU A 45 2.92 -3.19 4.06
N CYS A 46 2.58 -3.42 5.33
CA CYS A 46 2.69 -2.42 6.39
C CYS A 46 2.00 -1.10 5.98
N ALA A 47 0.76 -1.22 5.58
CA ALA A 47 0.04 -0.18 4.85
C ALA A 47 -0.25 1.10 5.66
N GLY A 48 -0.06 1.07 6.98
CA GLY A 48 -0.47 2.18 7.84
C GLY A 48 -1.96 2.46 7.70
N ASP A 49 -2.34 3.72 7.60
CA ASP A 49 -3.72 4.14 7.36
C ASP A 49 -4.13 4.14 5.87
N GLY A 50 -3.25 3.63 5.00
CA GLY A 50 -3.52 3.44 3.58
C GLY A 50 -3.60 4.72 2.75
N ARG A 51 -3.26 5.89 3.29
CA ARG A 51 -3.45 7.18 2.60
C ARG A 51 -2.67 7.29 1.29
N ASP A 52 -1.55 6.61 1.15
CA ASP A 52 -0.77 6.60 -0.08
C ASP A 52 -1.55 6.02 -1.27
N LEU A 53 -2.13 4.85 -1.11
CA LEU A 53 -2.92 4.17 -2.14
C LEU A 53 -4.36 4.69 -2.21
N LEU A 54 -5.04 4.80 -1.07
CA LEU A 54 -6.47 5.05 -1.03
C LEU A 54 -6.84 6.46 -1.51
N GLU A 55 -5.99 7.46 -1.24
CA GLU A 55 -6.20 8.81 -1.76
C GLU A 55 -6.01 8.87 -3.28
N VAL A 56 -5.06 8.13 -3.83
CA VAL A 56 -4.91 8.01 -5.29
C VAL A 56 -6.14 7.33 -5.89
N LEU A 57 -6.55 6.19 -5.35
CA LEU A 57 -7.72 5.45 -5.85
C LEU A 57 -9.01 6.25 -5.79
N ALA A 58 -9.18 7.12 -4.79
CA ALA A 58 -10.38 7.95 -4.65
C ALA A 58 -10.72 8.76 -5.92
N GLY A 59 -9.71 9.23 -6.66
CA GLY A 59 -9.86 10.02 -7.87
C GLY A 59 -9.36 9.37 -9.16
N HIS A 60 -8.80 8.16 -9.08
CA HIS A 60 -8.17 7.53 -10.24
C HIS A 60 -9.20 6.94 -11.21
N PRO A 61 -9.05 7.14 -12.55
CA PRO A 61 -10.02 6.61 -13.54
C PRO A 61 -10.14 5.08 -13.53
N ARG A 62 -9.09 4.37 -13.11
CA ARG A 62 -9.08 2.90 -13.04
C ARG A 62 -9.41 2.33 -11.66
N ARG A 63 -9.98 3.14 -10.79
CA ARG A 63 -10.29 2.73 -9.40
C ARG A 63 -11.15 1.45 -9.31
N ASP A 64 -12.06 1.27 -10.24
CA ASP A 64 -12.98 0.12 -10.26
C ASP A 64 -12.34 -1.16 -10.81
N ASP A 65 -11.22 -1.04 -11.51
CA ASP A 65 -10.42 -2.18 -11.97
C ASP A 65 -9.54 -2.76 -10.85
N VAL A 66 -9.26 -1.98 -9.81
CA VAL A 66 -8.30 -2.35 -8.77
C VAL A 66 -8.94 -3.22 -7.71
N ARG A 67 -8.36 -4.39 -7.48
CA ARG A 67 -8.54 -5.21 -6.31
C ARG A 67 -7.29 -5.08 -5.43
N ALA A 68 -7.43 -4.56 -4.22
CA ALA A 68 -6.32 -4.28 -3.34
C ALA A 68 -6.47 -4.97 -1.99
N ARG A 69 -5.33 -5.38 -1.42
CA ARG A 69 -5.21 -5.80 -0.03
C ARG A 69 -4.16 -4.99 0.69
N LEU A 70 -4.58 -4.34 1.77
CA LEU A 70 -3.72 -3.63 2.70
C LEU A 70 -3.54 -4.47 3.94
N VAL A 71 -2.30 -4.75 4.33
CA VAL A 71 -1.98 -5.50 5.54
C VAL A 71 -1.23 -4.59 6.49
N GLU A 72 -1.76 -4.45 7.69
CA GLU A 72 -1.25 -3.59 8.74
C GLU A 72 -1.43 -4.26 10.11
N LEU A 73 -0.45 -4.12 10.99
CA LEU A 73 -0.46 -4.77 12.30
C LEU A 73 -1.27 -3.97 13.35
N ASP A 74 -1.23 -2.64 13.27
CA ASP A 74 -1.92 -1.78 14.26
C ASP A 74 -3.41 -1.63 13.91
N PRO A 75 -4.31 -2.10 14.80
CA PRO A 75 -5.76 -2.03 14.55
C PRO A 75 -6.30 -0.60 14.44
N ARG A 76 -5.61 0.40 15.00
CA ARG A 76 -6.01 1.81 14.84
C ARG A 76 -5.79 2.28 13.41
N ASN A 77 -4.67 1.89 12.81
CA ASN A 77 -4.36 2.19 11.42
C ASN A 77 -5.30 1.45 10.46
N THR A 78 -5.58 0.17 10.72
CA THR A 78 -6.53 -0.58 9.88
C THR A 78 -7.94 -0.01 9.95
N ALA A 79 -8.39 0.44 11.11
CA ALA A 79 -9.68 1.12 11.24
C ALA A 79 -9.73 2.43 10.43
N ALA A 80 -8.65 3.22 10.47
CA ALA A 80 -8.54 4.44 9.67
C ALA A 80 -8.51 4.15 8.16
N ALA A 81 -7.83 3.08 7.74
CA ALA A 81 -7.79 2.66 6.34
C ALA A 81 -9.17 2.20 5.85
N VAL A 82 -9.90 1.41 6.65
CA VAL A 82 -11.28 0.99 6.34
C VAL A 82 -12.18 2.22 6.15
N GLU A 83 -12.17 3.15 7.10
CA GLU A 83 -12.97 4.37 7.02
C GLU A 83 -12.65 5.19 5.77
N ARG A 84 -11.37 5.31 5.41
CA ARG A 84 -10.92 6.00 4.21
C ARG A 84 -11.42 5.33 2.94
N ALA A 85 -11.33 4.00 2.86
CA ALA A 85 -11.82 3.23 1.73
C ALA A 85 -13.34 3.35 1.56
N GLU A 86 -14.08 3.28 2.66
CA GLU A 86 -15.55 3.45 2.66
C GLU A 86 -15.96 4.84 2.20
N ARG A 87 -15.33 5.89 2.72
CA ARG A 87 -15.59 7.28 2.29
C ARG A 87 -15.33 7.51 0.81
N ALA A 88 -14.33 6.83 0.26
CA ALA A 88 -14.00 6.89 -1.16
C ALA A 88 -14.89 5.98 -2.03
N GLY A 89 -15.75 5.16 -1.44
CA GLY A 89 -16.61 4.21 -2.16
C GLY A 89 -15.84 3.07 -2.82
N LEU A 90 -14.70 2.66 -2.26
CA LEU A 90 -13.83 1.61 -2.79
C LEU A 90 -14.30 0.24 -2.31
N GLN A 91 -15.03 -0.49 -3.15
CA GLN A 91 -15.67 -1.76 -2.76
C GLN A 91 -14.74 -2.98 -2.87
N ARG A 92 -13.63 -2.87 -3.59
CA ARG A 92 -12.70 -3.98 -3.84
C ARG A 92 -11.36 -3.81 -3.09
N VAL A 93 -11.38 -3.04 -2.03
CA VAL A 93 -10.25 -2.86 -1.12
C VAL A 93 -10.53 -3.64 0.16
N GLU A 94 -9.62 -4.53 0.51
CA GLU A 94 -9.64 -5.29 1.75
C GLU A 94 -8.53 -4.79 2.67
N VAL A 95 -8.83 -4.62 3.94
CA VAL A 95 -7.85 -4.23 4.96
C VAL A 95 -7.79 -5.35 5.99
N ALA A 96 -6.62 -5.93 6.17
CA ALA A 96 -6.36 -6.99 7.14
C ALA A 96 -5.49 -6.49 8.29
N THR A 97 -5.95 -6.74 9.52
CA THR A 97 -5.11 -6.55 10.71
C THR A 97 -4.30 -7.81 10.92
N ALA A 98 -3.07 -7.83 10.43
CA ALA A 98 -2.22 -9.02 10.44
C ALA A 98 -0.74 -8.63 10.29
N ASP A 99 0.12 -9.63 10.52
CA ASP A 99 1.56 -9.50 10.24
C ASP A 99 1.80 -9.57 8.73
N ALA A 100 2.32 -8.49 8.16
CA ALA A 100 2.63 -8.37 6.74
C ALA A 100 3.72 -9.35 6.25
N ALA A 101 4.49 -9.94 7.16
CA ALA A 101 5.49 -10.98 6.83
C ALA A 101 4.87 -12.35 6.51
N LEU A 102 3.59 -12.56 6.81
CA LEU A 102 2.90 -13.82 6.55
C LEU A 102 2.42 -13.89 5.11
N ILE A 103 3.01 -14.77 4.31
CA ILE A 103 2.73 -14.91 2.87
C ILE A 103 1.28 -15.30 2.59
N ASP A 104 0.64 -16.03 3.49
CA ASP A 104 -0.76 -16.47 3.41
C ASP A 104 -1.73 -15.29 3.23
N GLN A 105 -1.32 -14.09 3.67
CA GLN A 105 -2.13 -12.87 3.53
C GLN A 105 -2.32 -12.46 2.06
N TYR A 106 -1.49 -12.96 1.15
CA TYR A 106 -1.42 -12.49 -0.24
C TYR A 106 -1.70 -13.56 -1.29
N GLU A 107 -1.91 -14.83 -0.90
CA GLU A 107 -2.00 -15.97 -1.82
C GLU A 107 -3.03 -15.81 -2.95
N ASP A 108 -4.17 -15.19 -2.64
CA ASP A 108 -5.25 -14.98 -3.60
C ASP A 108 -5.06 -13.74 -4.49
N LEU A 109 -4.07 -12.90 -4.19
CA LEU A 109 -3.75 -11.68 -4.94
C LEU A 109 -2.39 -11.76 -5.65
N ALA A 110 -1.49 -12.60 -5.18
CA ALA A 110 -0.18 -12.77 -5.80
C ALA A 110 -0.26 -13.71 -7.02
N PRO A 111 0.53 -13.45 -8.08
CA PRO A 111 1.39 -12.27 -8.27
C PRO A 111 0.60 -11.02 -8.64
N ALA A 112 0.94 -9.90 -8.02
CA ALA A 112 0.22 -8.64 -8.17
C ALA A 112 0.85 -7.71 -9.24
N ASP A 113 0.05 -6.79 -9.75
CA ASP A 113 0.48 -5.77 -10.70
C ASP A 113 1.30 -4.67 -10.02
N LEU A 114 0.96 -4.36 -8.78
CA LEU A 114 1.61 -3.34 -7.96
C LEU A 114 1.79 -3.85 -6.53
N VAL A 115 3.01 -3.75 -6.02
CA VAL A 115 3.36 -4.08 -4.63
C VAL A 115 3.93 -2.83 -3.96
N LEU A 116 3.32 -2.42 -2.85
CA LEU A 116 3.75 -1.27 -2.06
C LEU A 116 4.48 -1.74 -0.80
N VAL A 117 5.71 -1.26 -0.60
CA VAL A 117 6.57 -1.51 0.56
C VAL A 117 7.04 -0.18 1.15
N CYS A 118 6.14 0.78 1.21
CA CYS A 118 6.45 2.15 1.54
C CYS A 118 6.69 2.34 3.05
N GLY A 119 7.84 2.93 3.40
CA GLY A 119 8.17 3.25 4.78
C GLY A 119 8.57 2.07 5.67
N VAL A 120 8.85 0.91 5.10
CA VAL A 120 9.17 -0.32 5.83
C VAL A 120 10.66 -0.38 6.18
N PHE A 121 11.54 -0.10 5.24
CA PHE A 121 12.98 -0.39 5.36
C PHE A 121 13.70 0.43 6.43
N GLY A 122 13.19 1.59 6.79
CA GLY A 122 13.73 2.37 7.92
C GLY A 122 13.39 1.83 9.30
N ASN A 123 12.58 0.78 9.39
CA ASN A 123 12.01 0.27 10.64
C ASN A 123 12.30 -1.22 10.89
N ILE A 124 13.03 -1.87 10.00
CA ILE A 124 13.37 -3.28 10.08
C ILE A 124 14.88 -3.49 9.95
N THR A 125 15.36 -4.68 10.30
CA THR A 125 16.78 -5.02 10.21
C THR A 125 17.24 -5.28 8.78
N ASP A 126 18.53 -5.17 8.50
CA ASP A 126 19.10 -5.48 7.18
C ASP A 126 18.72 -6.88 6.67
N PRO A 127 18.80 -7.95 7.48
CA PRO A 127 18.32 -9.27 7.07
C PRO A 127 16.82 -9.30 6.73
N ASP A 128 15.99 -8.49 7.40
CA ASP A 128 14.57 -8.37 7.10
C ASP A 128 14.33 -7.62 5.79
N ILE A 129 15.16 -6.61 5.50
CA ILE A 129 15.14 -5.91 4.20
C ILE A 129 15.42 -6.89 3.06
N GLU A 130 16.48 -7.70 3.19
CA GLU A 130 16.83 -8.71 2.18
C GLU A 130 15.70 -9.71 1.95
N ARG A 131 15.09 -10.19 3.04
CA ARG A 131 13.93 -11.11 2.95
C ARG A 131 12.72 -10.46 2.30
N THR A 132 12.46 -9.19 2.61
CA THR A 132 11.35 -8.44 2.01
C THR A 132 11.55 -8.23 0.51
N ILE A 133 12.76 -7.87 0.10
CA ILE A 133 13.12 -7.72 -1.32
C ILE A 133 12.95 -9.06 -2.05
N ALA A 134 13.42 -10.15 -1.47
CA ALA A 134 13.25 -11.50 -2.04
C ALA A 134 11.76 -11.88 -2.15
N ALA A 135 10.94 -11.55 -1.16
CA ALA A 135 9.50 -11.79 -1.17
C ALA A 135 8.80 -10.99 -2.28
N CYS A 136 9.24 -9.76 -2.57
CA CYS A 136 8.68 -8.95 -3.64
C CYS A 136 8.74 -9.65 -5.01
N ASN A 137 9.76 -10.47 -5.26
CA ASN A 137 9.84 -11.27 -6.48
C ASN A 137 8.73 -12.33 -6.61
N GLN A 138 8.19 -12.79 -5.49
CA GLN A 138 7.07 -13.73 -5.45
C GLN A 138 5.72 -13.03 -5.46
N LEU A 139 5.65 -11.85 -4.85
CA LEU A 139 4.42 -11.08 -4.75
C LEU A 139 4.10 -10.28 -6.03
N SER A 140 5.13 -9.86 -6.76
CA SER A 140 4.98 -9.08 -7.99
C SER A 140 5.06 -9.96 -9.23
N ARG A 141 4.14 -9.76 -10.17
CA ARG A 141 4.22 -10.44 -11.47
C ARG A 141 5.37 -9.88 -12.33
N ALA A 142 5.77 -10.64 -13.33
CA ALA A 142 6.70 -10.16 -14.36
C ALA A 142 6.11 -8.92 -15.06
N GLY A 143 6.87 -7.83 -15.13
CA GLY A 143 6.41 -6.55 -15.66
C GLY A 143 5.57 -5.72 -14.69
N GLY A 144 5.32 -6.20 -13.47
CA GLY A 144 4.69 -5.43 -12.39
C GLY A 144 5.62 -4.37 -11.80
N THR A 145 5.07 -3.55 -10.90
CA THR A 145 5.80 -2.46 -10.24
C THR A 145 5.88 -2.71 -8.74
N VAL A 146 7.04 -2.43 -8.15
CA VAL A 146 7.27 -2.37 -6.70
C VAL A 146 7.68 -0.94 -6.32
N ILE A 147 7.02 -0.36 -5.32
CA ILE A 147 7.29 0.99 -4.81
C ILE A 147 7.68 0.93 -3.34
#